data_fa5457c1318bee41748b73dbb51f7328
#
_entry.id   fa5457c1318bee41748b73dbb51f7328
#
_cell.length_a   1.000
_cell.length_b   1.000
_cell.length_c   1.000
_cell.angle_alpha   90.00
_cell.angle_beta   90.00
_cell.angle_gamma   90.00
#
_symmetry.space_group_name_H-M   'P 1'
#
loop_
_entity.id
_entity.type
_entity.pdbx_description
1 polymer ?
#
loop_
_entity_poly.entity_id
_entity_poly.type
_entity_poly.pdbx_seq_one_letter_code
_entity_poly.pdbx_strand_id
1 'polypeptide(L)'
;VPANPLGVSPELCRNGPPSAVVIDFVNRVAADIAKRRPDLWVGTEAYAFSMMPPRKTRTLPNVKVQVASYHCSILYPLDDPRSATNVQFGQYLAGWQRACDHLLIWHYDMNPREYWLPFPNLRAQAANLRTFVRSNGRGIFMQGCAENTEFSDLRAYVMSALIFFQCILHWKKCS
;
A
#
# COMPACT_ATOMS: atom_id res chain seq x y z
N VAL A 1 6.37 13.20 19.00
CA VAL A 1 7.09 12.77 17.78
C VAL A 1 7.85 11.52 18.17
N PRO A 2 7.60 10.35 17.56
CA PRO A 2 8.38 9.17 17.88
C PRO A 2 9.85 9.43 17.56
N ALA A 3 10.72 9.02 18.50
CA ALA A 3 12.15 9.07 18.34
C ALA A 3 12.55 8.44 17.01
N ASN A 4 13.49 9.06 16.33
CA ASN A 4 14.06 8.64 15.04
C ASN A 4 14.68 7.21 15.18
N PRO A 5 13.95 6.11 14.92
CA PRO A 5 14.46 4.77 15.17
C PRO A 5 15.50 4.30 14.15
N LEU A 6 15.80 5.12 13.14
CA LEU A 6 16.60 4.72 11.97
C LEU A 6 17.85 5.57 11.75
N GLY A 7 18.20 6.46 12.71
CA GLY A 7 19.42 7.26 12.60
C GLY A 7 19.48 8.20 11.38
N VAL A 8 18.32 8.49 10.76
CA VAL A 8 18.25 9.46 9.67
C VAL A 8 18.57 10.84 10.21
N SER A 9 19.55 11.52 9.64
CA SER A 9 19.99 12.81 10.15
C SER A 9 18.84 13.82 10.21
N PRO A 10 18.79 14.68 11.25
CA PRO A 10 17.78 15.74 11.36
C PRO A 10 17.72 16.66 10.13
N GLU A 11 18.80 16.74 9.37
CA GLU A 11 18.89 17.54 8.15
C GLU A 11 18.10 16.94 6.99
N LEU A 12 18.09 15.62 6.86
CA LEU A 12 17.25 14.91 5.89
C LEU A 12 15.77 15.02 6.24
N CYS A 13 15.44 15.13 7.52
CA CYS A 13 14.06 15.34 7.98
C CYS A 13 13.56 16.79 7.84
N ARG A 14 14.43 17.79 7.68
CA ARG A 14 14.02 19.19 7.48
C ARG A 14 13.22 19.43 6.20
N ASN A 15 13.41 18.60 5.19
CA ASN A 15 12.71 18.72 3.90
C ASN A 15 11.41 17.90 3.82
N GLY A 16 11.00 17.24 4.89
CA GLY A 16 9.78 16.43 4.93
C GLY A 16 9.96 15.09 5.63
N PRO A 17 9.00 14.17 5.52
CA PRO A 17 9.10 12.83 6.08
C PRO A 17 10.22 12.02 5.38
N PRO A 18 10.74 10.95 6.01
CA PRO A 18 11.80 10.11 5.45
C PRO A 18 11.50 9.57 4.05
N SER A 19 10.22 9.38 3.72
CA SER A 19 9.78 8.99 2.37
C SER A 19 10.22 9.98 1.29
N ALA A 20 10.36 11.27 1.59
CA ALA A 20 10.80 12.26 0.61
C ALA A 20 12.23 11.98 0.13
N VAL A 21 13.10 11.54 1.05
CA VAL A 21 14.49 11.15 0.72
C VAL A 21 14.52 9.86 -0.09
N VAL A 22 13.68 8.88 0.29
CA VAL A 22 13.55 7.62 -0.46
C VAL A 22 13.10 7.89 -1.88
N ILE A 23 12.07 8.72 -2.08
CA ILE A 23 11.55 9.04 -3.40
C ILE A 23 12.54 9.86 -4.22
N ASP A 24 13.28 10.79 -3.62
CA ASP A 24 14.35 11.51 -4.34
C ASP A 24 15.42 10.56 -4.86
N PHE A 25 15.89 9.64 -4.03
CA PHE A 25 16.84 8.60 -4.42
C PHE A 25 16.29 7.71 -5.55
N VAL A 26 15.08 7.19 -5.38
CA VAL A 26 14.43 6.32 -6.36
C VAL A 26 14.23 7.04 -7.70
N ASN A 27 13.83 8.31 -7.66
CA ASN A 27 13.68 9.12 -8.87
C ASN A 27 15.00 9.28 -9.64
N ARG A 28 16.13 9.47 -8.96
CA ARG A 28 17.45 9.53 -9.60
C ARG A 28 17.78 8.21 -10.30
N VAL A 29 17.56 7.08 -9.63
CA VAL A 29 17.76 5.74 -10.21
C VAL A 29 16.83 5.54 -11.41
N ALA A 30 15.55 5.89 -11.27
CA ALA A 30 14.55 5.75 -12.33
C ALA A 30 14.86 6.62 -13.55
N ALA A 31 15.35 7.85 -13.34
CA ALA A 31 15.77 8.73 -14.41
C ALA A 31 16.99 8.19 -15.18
N ASP A 32 17.91 7.55 -14.47
CA ASP A 32 19.11 6.98 -15.10
C ASP A 32 18.78 5.70 -15.89
N ILE A 33 17.93 4.85 -15.36
CA ILE A 33 17.40 3.67 -16.05
C ILE A 33 16.64 4.07 -17.32
N ALA A 34 15.80 5.10 -17.25
CA ALA A 34 14.97 5.54 -18.37
C ALA A 34 15.79 6.00 -19.58
N LYS A 35 17.03 6.45 -19.40
CA LYS A 35 17.94 6.81 -20.52
C LYS A 35 18.27 5.63 -21.43
N ARG A 36 18.30 4.42 -20.87
CA ARG A 36 18.71 3.20 -21.60
C ARG A 36 17.53 2.25 -21.82
N ARG A 37 16.60 2.22 -20.87
CA ARG A 37 15.46 1.32 -20.84
C ARG A 37 14.19 2.06 -20.38
N PRO A 38 13.59 2.87 -21.26
CA PRO A 38 12.38 3.65 -20.93
C PRO A 38 11.14 2.77 -20.69
N ASP A 39 11.20 1.50 -21.07
CA ASP A 39 10.17 0.48 -20.86
C ASP A 39 10.15 -0.11 -19.44
N LEU A 40 11.22 0.11 -18.65
CA LEU A 40 11.33 -0.47 -17.32
C LEU A 40 10.72 0.40 -16.23
N TRP A 41 10.13 -0.27 -15.26
CA TRP A 41 9.61 0.32 -14.05
C TRP A 41 10.57 0.12 -12.88
N VAL A 42 10.65 1.13 -12.02
CA VAL A 42 11.37 1.06 -10.74
C VAL A 42 10.35 1.01 -9.61
N GLY A 43 10.43 -0.03 -8.79
CA GLY A 43 9.55 -0.20 -7.63
C GLY A 43 10.20 0.27 -6.35
N THR A 44 9.41 0.83 -5.43
CA THR A 44 9.80 1.12 -4.06
C THR A 44 8.63 0.88 -3.12
N GLU A 45 8.91 0.84 -1.82
CA GLU A 45 7.90 0.58 -0.81
C GLU A 45 7.69 1.80 0.10
N ALA A 46 6.43 2.04 0.43
CA ALA A 46 6.02 2.88 1.53
C ALA A 46 5.67 1.96 2.71
N TYR A 47 6.65 1.75 3.59
CA TYR A 47 6.58 0.80 4.69
C TYR A 47 7.30 1.34 5.92
N ALA A 48 6.80 1.06 7.11
CA ALA A 48 7.40 1.46 8.38
C ALA A 48 7.81 2.95 8.38
N PHE A 49 9.10 3.25 8.34
CA PHE A 49 9.61 4.61 8.42
C PHE A 49 9.27 5.49 7.20
N SER A 50 9.09 4.89 6.04
CA SER A 50 8.71 5.59 4.80
C SER A 50 7.20 5.63 4.53
N MET A 51 6.38 5.14 5.47
CA MET A 51 4.92 5.06 5.33
C MET A 51 4.27 6.43 5.11
N MET A 52 4.70 7.45 5.86
CA MET A 52 4.17 8.81 5.71
C MET A 52 4.51 9.36 4.33
N PRO A 53 3.52 9.82 3.53
CA PRO A 53 3.76 10.30 2.18
C PRO A 53 4.59 11.58 2.16
N PRO A 54 5.41 11.80 1.12
CA PRO A 54 6.16 13.03 0.96
C PRO A 54 5.21 14.22 0.72
N ARG A 55 5.59 15.39 1.24
CA ARG A 55 4.74 16.59 1.12
C ARG A 55 4.89 17.33 -0.22
N LYS A 56 6.08 17.33 -0.78
CA LYS A 56 6.44 18.10 -1.98
C LYS A 56 6.99 17.25 -3.12
N THR A 57 7.67 16.14 -2.79
CA THR A 57 8.30 15.27 -3.77
C THR A 57 7.26 14.36 -4.41
N ARG A 58 7.26 14.27 -5.73
CA ARG A 58 6.46 13.31 -6.50
C ARG A 58 7.37 12.28 -7.15
N THR A 59 6.83 11.12 -7.43
CA THR A 59 7.53 10.09 -8.22
C THR A 59 7.61 10.49 -9.69
N LEU A 60 8.66 10.00 -10.37
CA LEU A 60 8.69 10.00 -11.83
C LEU A 60 7.66 9.02 -12.41
N PRO A 61 7.26 9.21 -13.69
CA PRO A 61 6.22 8.37 -14.32
C PRO A 61 6.55 6.87 -14.37
N ASN A 62 7.82 6.50 -14.41
CA ASN A 62 8.30 5.12 -14.41
C ASN A 62 8.57 4.55 -13.01
N VAL A 63 8.08 5.21 -11.95
CA VAL A 63 8.21 4.73 -10.56
C VAL A 63 6.86 4.23 -10.05
N LYS A 64 6.88 3.04 -9.44
CA LYS A 64 5.75 2.45 -8.72
C LYS A 64 6.01 2.47 -7.22
N VAL A 65 5.04 2.86 -6.43
CA VAL A 65 5.13 2.80 -4.97
C VAL A 65 4.15 1.77 -4.43
N GLN A 66 4.66 0.79 -3.70
CA GLN A 66 3.86 -0.19 -3.00
C GLN A 66 3.63 0.27 -1.55
N VAL A 67 2.39 0.60 -1.23
CA VAL A 67 1.99 1.09 0.09
C VAL A 67 1.48 -0.08 0.92
N ALA A 68 2.14 -0.35 2.06
CA ALA A 68 1.79 -1.46 2.93
C ALA A 68 0.80 -1.03 4.03
N SER A 69 -0.27 -1.79 4.24
CA SER A 69 -1.24 -1.56 5.33
C SER A 69 -0.77 -2.14 6.68
N TYR A 70 0.50 -1.91 7.02
CA TYR A 70 1.22 -2.65 8.07
C TYR A 70 0.65 -2.46 9.49
N HIS A 71 0.32 -1.24 9.89
CA HIS A 71 -0.19 -0.97 11.25
C HIS A 71 -1.71 -0.88 11.33
N CYS A 72 -2.41 -1.29 10.27
CA CYS A 72 -3.85 -1.24 10.23
C CYS A 72 -4.49 -2.32 11.10
N SER A 73 -5.66 -2.02 11.65
CA SER A 73 -6.54 -3.07 12.14
C SER A 73 -7.19 -3.75 10.94
N ILE A 74 -6.88 -5.02 10.72
CA ILE A 74 -7.41 -5.83 9.61
C ILE A 74 -8.72 -6.56 9.97
N LEU A 75 -9.21 -6.41 11.21
CA LEU A 75 -10.54 -6.86 11.63
C LEU A 75 -11.65 -5.94 11.13
N TYR A 76 -11.37 -4.64 11.05
CA TYR A 76 -12.29 -3.64 10.57
C TYR A 76 -11.95 -3.23 9.14
N PRO A 77 -12.93 -2.77 8.35
CA PRO A 77 -12.64 -2.09 7.10
C PRO A 77 -11.64 -0.94 7.28
N LEU A 78 -10.78 -0.73 6.27
CA LEU A 78 -9.76 0.34 6.32
C LEU A 78 -10.35 1.76 6.34
N ASP A 79 -11.62 1.91 5.97
CA ASP A 79 -12.37 3.16 6.06
C ASP A 79 -13.26 3.26 7.31
N ASP A 80 -13.12 2.32 8.27
CA ASP A 80 -13.89 2.34 9.51
C ASP A 80 -13.31 3.39 10.48
N PRO A 81 -14.09 4.43 10.86
CA PRO A 81 -13.63 5.49 11.72
C PRO A 81 -13.36 5.07 13.18
N ARG A 82 -13.80 3.88 13.58
CA ARG A 82 -13.56 3.34 14.92
C ARG A 82 -12.12 2.90 15.13
N SER A 83 -11.37 2.66 14.06
CA SER A 83 -9.96 2.31 14.11
C SER A 83 -9.09 3.53 13.81
N ALA A 84 -8.45 4.10 14.83
CA ALA A 84 -7.54 5.23 14.67
C ALA A 84 -6.38 4.93 13.71
N THR A 85 -5.86 3.70 13.71
CA THR A 85 -4.79 3.27 12.80
C THR A 85 -5.28 3.20 11.35
N ASN A 86 -6.53 2.80 11.11
CA ASN A 86 -7.12 2.77 9.77
C ASN A 86 -7.37 4.20 9.25
N VAL A 87 -7.88 5.09 10.12
CA VAL A 87 -8.04 6.52 9.78
C VAL A 87 -6.70 7.13 9.38
N GLN A 88 -5.64 6.87 10.15
CA GLN A 88 -4.30 7.34 9.82
C GLN A 88 -3.80 6.78 8.48
N PHE A 89 -3.99 5.50 8.24
CA PHE A 89 -3.62 4.87 6.97
C PHE A 89 -4.37 5.48 5.78
N GLY A 90 -5.66 5.77 5.93
CA GLY A 90 -6.46 6.47 4.92
C GLY A 90 -5.87 7.84 4.56
N GLN A 91 -5.39 8.59 5.55
CA GLN A 91 -4.69 9.87 5.33
C GLN A 91 -3.37 9.68 4.57
N TYR A 92 -2.61 8.64 4.91
CA TYR A 92 -1.37 8.31 4.20
C TYR A 92 -1.64 7.89 2.76
N LEU A 93 -2.64 7.04 2.55
CA LEU A 93 -3.03 6.57 1.22
C LEU A 93 -3.46 7.74 0.32
N ALA A 94 -4.24 8.70 0.86
CA ALA A 94 -4.61 9.91 0.16
C ALA A 94 -3.39 10.80 -0.17
N GLY A 95 -2.39 10.84 0.71
CA GLY A 95 -1.14 11.53 0.45
C GLY A 95 -0.30 10.86 -0.65
N TRP A 96 -0.20 9.55 -0.62
CA TRP A 96 0.49 8.78 -1.65
C TRP A 96 -0.20 8.87 -3.02
N GLN A 97 -1.53 8.92 -3.06
CA GLN A 97 -2.30 9.15 -4.28
C GLN A 97 -1.92 10.48 -4.97
N ARG A 98 -1.57 11.51 -4.20
CA ARG A 98 -1.08 12.78 -4.75
C ARG A 98 0.39 12.72 -5.17
N ALA A 99 1.18 11.89 -4.51
CA ALA A 99 2.63 11.82 -4.73
C ALA A 99 3.05 10.83 -5.83
N CYS A 100 2.19 9.86 -6.18
CA CYS A 100 2.50 8.79 -7.11
C CYS A 100 1.30 8.45 -7.99
N ASP A 101 1.52 8.32 -9.30
CA ASP A 101 0.48 7.95 -10.26
C ASP A 101 0.27 6.44 -10.37
N HIS A 102 1.24 5.64 -9.90
CA HIS A 102 1.24 4.18 -9.98
C HIS A 102 1.35 3.55 -8.59
N LEU A 103 0.25 3.61 -7.83
CA LEU A 103 0.16 2.97 -6.53
C LEU A 103 -0.11 1.48 -6.67
N LEU A 104 0.67 0.70 -5.95
CA LEU A 104 0.40 -0.70 -5.63
C LEU A 104 0.08 -0.79 -4.13
N ILE A 105 -0.70 -1.78 -3.76
CA ILE A 105 -1.07 -2.00 -2.37
C ILE A 105 -0.49 -3.32 -1.90
N TRP A 106 0.17 -3.30 -0.76
CA TRP A 106 0.48 -4.51 -0.01
C TRP A 106 -0.48 -4.61 1.16
N HIS A 107 -1.41 -5.53 1.09
CA HIS A 107 -2.40 -5.72 2.13
C HIS A 107 -2.24 -7.06 2.83
N TYR A 108 -2.60 -7.09 4.12
CA TYR A 108 -2.58 -8.28 4.95
C TYR A 108 -4.01 -8.75 5.16
N ASP A 109 -4.27 -10.06 5.04
CA ASP A 109 -5.60 -10.65 5.27
C ASP A 109 -5.63 -11.71 6.37
N MET A 110 -4.53 -11.86 7.09
CA MET A 110 -4.32 -12.90 8.11
C MET A 110 -3.98 -12.28 9.47
N ASN A 111 -4.10 -13.09 10.53
CA ASN A 111 -3.58 -12.75 11.85
C ASN A 111 -2.10 -13.18 11.97
N PRO A 112 -1.12 -12.26 11.97
CA PRO A 112 0.30 -12.62 11.99
C PRO A 112 0.77 -13.21 13.32
N ARG A 113 -0.04 -13.15 14.38
CA ARG A 113 0.29 -13.72 15.69
C ARG A 113 -0.18 -15.16 15.85
N GLU A 114 -1.28 -15.51 15.18
CA GLU A 114 -1.96 -16.81 15.35
C GLU A 114 -2.55 -17.27 14.02
N TYR A 115 -1.75 -17.91 13.21
CA TYR A 115 -2.17 -18.34 11.86
C TYR A 115 -3.25 -19.42 11.86
N TRP A 116 -3.36 -20.20 12.94
CA TRP A 116 -4.30 -21.33 13.04
C TRP A 116 -5.66 -20.94 13.59
N LEU A 117 -5.78 -19.76 14.22
CA LEU A 117 -7.05 -19.31 14.77
C LEU A 117 -7.92 -18.68 13.69
N PRO A 118 -9.25 -18.97 13.68
CA PRO A 118 -10.20 -18.31 12.82
C PRO A 118 -10.10 -16.79 12.92
N PHE A 119 -9.90 -16.13 11.80
CA PHE A 119 -9.77 -14.68 11.75
C PHE A 119 -10.92 -14.06 10.96
N PRO A 120 -11.93 -13.46 11.63
CA PRO A 120 -13.24 -13.12 11.03
C PRO A 120 -13.22 -11.79 10.25
N ASN A 121 -12.29 -11.60 9.33
CA ASN A 121 -12.14 -10.36 8.55
C ASN A 121 -12.64 -10.43 7.10
N LEU A 122 -13.20 -11.55 6.65
CA LEU A 122 -13.65 -11.73 5.26
C LEU A 122 -14.63 -10.63 4.80
N ARG A 123 -15.49 -10.16 5.70
CA ARG A 123 -16.44 -9.07 5.39
C ARG A 123 -15.75 -7.73 5.18
N ALA A 124 -14.61 -7.50 5.82
CA ALA A 124 -13.83 -6.26 5.65
C ALA A 124 -13.13 -6.20 4.28
N GLN A 125 -12.79 -7.34 3.69
CA GLN A 125 -11.99 -7.42 2.48
C GLN A 125 -12.64 -6.71 1.28
N ALA A 126 -13.95 -6.90 1.08
CA ALA A 126 -14.66 -6.24 0.00
C ALA A 126 -14.66 -4.70 0.15
N ALA A 127 -14.78 -4.19 1.37
CA ALA A 127 -14.68 -2.76 1.66
C ALA A 127 -13.26 -2.24 1.44
N ASN A 128 -12.25 -3.01 1.85
CA ASN A 128 -10.84 -2.68 1.67
C ASN A 128 -10.49 -2.56 0.18
N LEU A 129 -10.91 -3.50 -0.65
CA LEU A 129 -10.69 -3.44 -2.10
C LEU A 129 -11.34 -2.20 -2.72
N ARG A 130 -12.57 -1.86 -2.33
CA ARG A 130 -13.22 -0.61 -2.79
C ARG A 130 -12.41 0.63 -2.38
N THR A 131 -11.87 0.64 -1.17
CA THR A 131 -11.01 1.72 -0.70
C THR A 131 -9.73 1.84 -1.55
N PHE A 132 -9.09 0.73 -1.89
CA PHE A 132 -7.91 0.72 -2.74
C PHE A 132 -8.19 1.22 -4.16
N VAL A 133 -9.31 0.79 -4.75
CA VAL A 133 -9.75 1.27 -6.08
C VAL A 133 -10.03 2.77 -6.05
N ARG A 134 -10.75 3.27 -5.03
CA ARG A 134 -11.00 4.72 -4.86
C ARG A 134 -9.71 5.53 -4.70
N SER A 135 -8.69 4.92 -4.13
CA SER A 135 -7.36 5.54 -3.94
C SER A 135 -6.42 5.37 -5.13
N ASN A 136 -6.95 5.05 -6.31
CA ASN A 136 -6.18 4.84 -7.54
C ASN A 136 -5.13 3.72 -7.44
N GLY A 137 -5.36 2.71 -6.61
CA GLY A 137 -4.54 1.50 -6.56
C GLY A 137 -4.61 0.74 -7.88
N ARG A 138 -3.45 0.51 -8.50
CA ARG A 138 -3.32 -0.14 -9.82
C ARG A 138 -3.06 -1.62 -9.72
N GLY A 139 -2.73 -2.11 -8.55
CA GLY A 139 -2.50 -3.51 -8.28
C GLY A 139 -2.44 -3.77 -6.78
N ILE A 140 -2.64 -5.02 -6.41
CA ILE A 140 -2.61 -5.45 -5.03
C ILE A 140 -1.77 -6.72 -4.88
N PHE A 141 -0.96 -6.73 -3.84
CA PHE A 141 -0.34 -7.94 -3.30
C PHE A 141 -1.04 -8.25 -1.97
N MET A 142 -1.65 -9.43 -1.89
CA MET A 142 -2.31 -9.91 -0.68
C MET A 142 -1.38 -10.86 0.05
N GLN A 143 -0.89 -10.43 1.20
CA GLN A 143 -0.13 -11.32 2.06
C GLN A 143 -1.11 -12.15 2.88
N GLY A 144 -1.31 -13.37 2.44
CA GLY A 144 -2.05 -14.39 3.16
C GLY A 144 -1.20 -15.14 4.17
N CYS A 145 -1.78 -16.16 4.76
CA CYS A 145 -1.10 -17.11 5.61
C CYS A 145 -0.22 -18.07 4.77
N ALA A 146 0.72 -18.73 5.44
CA ALA A 146 1.44 -19.86 4.89
C ALA A 146 0.46 -21.00 4.53
N GLU A 147 0.93 -21.96 3.75
CA GLU A 147 0.18 -23.18 3.41
C GLU A 147 -0.39 -23.87 4.65
N ASN A 148 -1.59 -24.43 4.52
CA ASN A 148 -2.32 -25.17 5.56
C ASN A 148 -2.74 -24.37 6.80
N THR A 149 -3.04 -23.10 6.61
CA THR A 149 -3.64 -22.28 7.67
C THR A 149 -5.18 -22.20 7.55
N GLU A 150 -5.81 -21.62 8.56
CA GLU A 150 -7.26 -21.51 8.66
C GLU A 150 -7.86 -20.84 7.41
N PHE A 151 -8.70 -21.59 6.68
CA PHE A 151 -9.42 -21.15 5.50
C PHE A 151 -8.55 -20.49 4.41
N SER A 152 -7.28 -20.87 4.27
CA SER A 152 -6.38 -20.28 3.26
C SER A 152 -6.96 -20.33 1.86
N ASP A 153 -7.50 -21.47 1.44
CA ASP A 153 -8.12 -21.65 0.12
C ASP A 153 -9.38 -20.82 -0.04
N LEU A 154 -10.23 -20.76 1.00
CA LEU A 154 -11.43 -19.93 0.99
C LEU A 154 -11.05 -18.44 0.89
N ARG A 155 -10.02 -17.99 1.61
CA ARG A 155 -9.51 -16.62 1.53
C ARG A 155 -9.00 -16.31 0.14
N ALA A 156 -8.15 -17.18 -0.41
CA ALA A 156 -7.62 -17.03 -1.75
C ALA A 156 -8.74 -16.96 -2.81
N TYR A 157 -9.73 -17.84 -2.71
CA TYR A 157 -10.91 -17.84 -3.60
C TYR A 157 -11.70 -16.53 -3.49
N VAL A 158 -12.08 -16.13 -2.28
CA VAL A 158 -12.88 -14.93 -2.04
C VAL A 158 -12.13 -13.68 -2.54
N MET A 159 -10.85 -13.57 -2.24
CA MET A 159 -10.05 -12.42 -2.67
C MET A 159 -9.88 -12.38 -4.17
N SER A 160 -9.61 -13.50 -4.82
CA SER A 160 -9.50 -13.59 -6.29
C SER A 160 -10.80 -13.18 -6.97
N ALA A 161 -11.93 -13.69 -6.48
CA ALA A 161 -13.25 -13.33 -7.00
C ALA A 161 -13.55 -11.83 -6.81
N LEU A 162 -13.29 -11.28 -5.63
CA LEU A 162 -13.49 -9.85 -5.36
C LEU A 162 -12.64 -8.95 -6.23
N ILE A 163 -11.36 -9.29 -6.44
CA ILE A 163 -10.44 -8.54 -7.31
C ILE A 163 -10.94 -8.60 -8.75
N PHE A 164 -11.32 -9.78 -9.23
CA PHE A 164 -11.83 -9.96 -10.59
C PHE A 164 -13.09 -9.12 -10.84
N PHE A 165 -14.07 -9.15 -9.95
CA PHE A 165 -15.28 -8.33 -10.05
C PHE A 165 -14.99 -6.83 -10.00
N GLN A 166 -14.07 -6.38 -9.14
CA GLN A 166 -13.68 -4.97 -9.08
C GLN A 166 -12.98 -4.52 -10.38
N CYS A 167 -12.13 -5.35 -10.96
CA CYS A 167 -11.51 -5.07 -12.24
C CYS A 167 -12.56 -4.89 -13.35
N ILE A 168 -13.56 -5.78 -13.44
CA ILE A 168 -14.65 -5.69 -14.45
C ILE A 168 -15.48 -4.42 -14.26
N LEU A 169 -15.83 -4.09 -12.99
CA LEU A 169 -16.63 -2.90 -12.71
C LEU A 169 -15.88 -1.61 -13.00
N HIS A 170 -14.57 -1.60 -12.81
CA HIS A 170 -13.75 -0.44 -13.14
C HIS A 170 -13.55 -0.28 -14.63
N TRP A 171 -13.34 -1.38 -15.37
CA TRP A 171 -13.25 -1.37 -16.83
C TRP A 171 -14.50 -0.76 -17.49
N LYS A 172 -15.71 -1.11 -17.02
CA LYS A 172 -16.97 -0.58 -17.55
C LYS A 172 -17.17 0.94 -17.29
N LYS A 173 -16.40 1.56 -16.41
CA LYS A 173 -16.46 3.01 -16.14
C LYS A 173 -15.44 3.80 -16.95
N CYS A 174 -14.45 3.13 -17.54
CA CYS A 174 -13.37 3.76 -18.32
C CYS A 174 -13.56 3.57 -19.84
N SER A 175 -14.55 2.79 -20.24
CA SER A 175 -15.04 2.62 -21.63
C SER A 175 -16.33 3.41 -21.86
#